data_40a071d9a9f12194bff94ba029d4023c
#
_entry.id   40a071d9a9f12194bff94ba029d4023c
#
_cell.length_a   1.000
_cell.length_b   1.000
_cell.length_c   1.000
_cell.angle_alpha   90.00
_cell.angle_beta   90.00
_cell.angle_gamma   90.00
#
_symmetry.space_group_name_H-M   'P 1'
#
loop_
_entity.id
_entity.type
_entity.pdbx_description
1 polymer ?
#
loop_
_entity_poly.entity_id
_entity_poly.type
_entity_poly.pdbx_seq_one_letter_code
_entity_poly.pdbx_strand_id
1 'polypeptide(L)'
;MRRNGILLRIAFPLALGAVLSFSGCKEKHSHAPVGQGEPIRLNAAADIENYKEILRKDPNNLQALIGIGNLYFDTNRDLLAIENYRKALAMDPTNANVRTDMAICYRRSGNPGQAVEELKKAISTTPRHAQSRRNLGVILIQDMHDTEGGIRAWEALLENIPDYPDRENLKAEIARMRASQGSGKPVYK
;
A
#
# COMPACT_ATOMS: atom_id res chain seq x y z
N MET A 1 24.06 -47.15 -50.79
CA MET A 1 23.59 -48.19 -49.84
C MET A 1 22.40 -47.68 -49.05
N ARG A 2 21.28 -48.35 -49.19
CA ARG A 2 20.00 -48.11 -48.54
C ARG A 2 20.08 -48.47 -47.04
N ARG A 3 19.42 -47.76 -46.16
CA ARG A 3 18.64 -48.40 -45.10
C ARG A 3 17.61 -47.45 -44.48
N ASN A 4 16.35 -47.91 -44.58
CA ASN A 4 15.13 -47.39 -43.99
C ASN A 4 15.12 -47.53 -42.47
N GLY A 5 14.39 -46.68 -41.80
CA GLY A 5 14.07 -46.84 -40.35
C GLY A 5 12.92 -45.95 -39.95
N ILE A 6 11.73 -46.43 -40.19
CA ILE A 6 10.54 -46.68 -39.30
C ILE A 6 10.13 -45.49 -38.41
N LEU A 7 9.06 -44.86 -38.82
CA LEU A 7 8.18 -44.01 -37.98
C LEU A 7 7.39 -44.87 -36.96
N LEU A 8 7.61 -44.61 -35.67
CA LEU A 8 6.80 -45.17 -34.60
C LEU A 8 5.79 -44.11 -34.13
N ARG A 9 4.54 -44.26 -34.55
CA ARG A 9 3.39 -43.51 -34.02
C ARG A 9 3.00 -44.10 -32.68
N ILE A 10 3.14 -43.36 -31.60
CA ILE A 10 2.60 -43.70 -30.29
C ILE A 10 1.29 -42.93 -30.13
N ALA A 11 0.16 -43.67 -30.16
CA ALA A 11 -1.15 -43.14 -29.82
C ALA A 11 -1.29 -43.10 -28.30
N PHE A 12 -1.68 -41.94 -27.78
CA PHE A 12 -2.08 -41.79 -26.38
C PHE A 12 -3.60 -41.92 -26.26
N PRO A 13 -4.11 -42.73 -25.33
CA PRO A 13 -5.55 -42.83 -25.09
C PRO A 13 -6.06 -41.64 -24.25
N LEU A 14 -7.23 -41.11 -24.66
CA LEU A 14 -8.03 -40.18 -23.85
C LEU A 14 -8.46 -40.84 -22.54
N ALA A 15 -8.05 -40.33 -21.42
CA ALA A 15 -8.61 -40.65 -20.12
C ALA A 15 -9.62 -39.54 -19.73
N LEU A 16 -10.90 -39.90 -19.73
CA LEU A 16 -12.02 -39.09 -19.27
C LEU A 16 -12.01 -39.08 -17.75
N GLY A 17 -11.54 -37.96 -17.15
CA GLY A 17 -11.50 -37.74 -15.71
C GLY A 17 -12.62 -36.81 -15.27
N ALA A 18 -13.54 -37.31 -14.44
CA ALA A 18 -14.66 -36.59 -13.86
C ALA A 18 -14.25 -35.36 -13.07
N VAL A 19 -14.82 -34.20 -13.40
CA VAL A 19 -14.67 -32.94 -12.63
C VAL A 19 -15.67 -33.00 -11.47
N LEU A 20 -15.16 -33.20 -10.25
CA LEU A 20 -15.91 -32.98 -9.01
C LEU A 20 -15.95 -31.49 -8.74
N SER A 21 -17.11 -30.88 -8.87
CA SER A 21 -17.37 -29.49 -8.52
C SER A 21 -17.38 -29.34 -7.00
N PHE A 22 -16.30 -28.78 -6.45
CA PHE A 22 -16.30 -28.27 -5.08
C PHE A 22 -16.76 -26.82 -5.10
N SER A 23 -18.04 -26.60 -4.71
CA SER A 23 -18.55 -25.27 -4.35
C SER A 23 -17.96 -24.84 -3.00
N GLY A 24 -16.86 -24.15 -3.03
CA GLY A 24 -16.31 -23.44 -1.89
C GLY A 24 -16.61 -21.95 -2.06
N CYS A 25 -17.48 -21.38 -1.22
CA CYS A 25 -17.65 -19.95 -1.07
C CYS A 25 -16.32 -19.30 -0.71
N LYS A 26 -15.71 -18.62 -1.67
CA LYS A 26 -14.53 -17.80 -1.46
C LYS A 26 -14.99 -16.35 -1.45
N GLU A 27 -15.11 -15.78 -0.26
CA GLU A 27 -15.21 -14.33 -0.13
C GLU A 27 -13.97 -13.70 -0.77
N LYS A 28 -14.19 -13.07 -1.90
CA LYS A 28 -13.18 -12.28 -2.62
C LYS A 28 -13.09 -10.92 -1.95
N HIS A 29 -12.13 -10.73 -1.05
CA HIS A 29 -11.53 -9.42 -0.90
C HIS A 29 -10.72 -9.17 -2.18
N SER A 30 -11.36 -8.53 -3.14
CA SER A 30 -10.71 -8.16 -4.40
C SER A 30 -9.83 -6.94 -4.17
N HIS A 31 -8.55 -7.17 -3.90
CA HIS A 31 -7.54 -6.23 -4.34
C HIS A 31 -7.43 -6.44 -5.84
N ALA A 32 -8.07 -5.57 -6.61
CA ALA A 32 -7.96 -5.57 -8.05
C ALA A 32 -6.49 -5.33 -8.43
N PRO A 33 -5.91 -6.13 -9.36
CA PRO A 33 -4.58 -5.84 -9.88
C PRO A 33 -4.62 -4.50 -10.61
N VAL A 34 -3.69 -3.62 -10.30
CA VAL A 34 -3.42 -2.39 -11.06
C VAL A 34 -2.98 -2.81 -12.46
N GLY A 35 -3.91 -2.77 -13.39
CA GLY A 35 -3.70 -3.12 -14.79
C GLY A 35 -4.28 -2.08 -15.72
N GLN A 36 -3.40 -1.39 -16.45
CA GLN A 36 -3.60 -0.60 -17.67
C GLN A 36 -4.21 0.80 -17.51
N GLY A 37 -3.31 1.78 -17.56
CA GLY A 37 -3.41 3.18 -17.16
C GLY A 37 -4.05 4.15 -18.17
N GLU A 38 -5.17 3.86 -18.87
CA GLU A 38 -5.85 4.88 -19.67
C GLU A 38 -7.31 5.21 -19.26
N PRO A 39 -8.18 4.28 -18.84
CA PRO A 39 -9.52 4.65 -18.40
C PRO A 39 -9.54 5.48 -17.11
N ILE A 40 -8.56 5.26 -16.21
CA ILE A 40 -8.48 5.95 -14.90
C ILE A 40 -8.18 7.45 -15.07
N ARG A 41 -7.39 7.85 -16.07
CA ARG A 41 -7.00 9.25 -16.26
C ARG A 41 -8.15 10.13 -16.77
N LEU A 42 -9.02 9.61 -17.61
CA LEU A 42 -10.18 10.37 -18.14
C LEU A 42 -11.23 10.62 -17.03
N ASN A 43 -11.47 9.62 -16.19
CA ASN A 43 -12.39 9.76 -15.07
C ASN A 43 -11.82 10.66 -13.98
N ALA A 44 -10.52 10.53 -13.63
CA ALA A 44 -9.91 11.35 -12.60
C ALA A 44 -9.95 12.86 -12.88
N ALA A 45 -9.79 13.28 -14.14
CA ALA A 45 -9.88 14.69 -14.48
C ALA A 45 -11.31 15.23 -14.32
N ALA A 46 -12.32 14.49 -14.78
CA ALA A 46 -13.72 14.85 -14.62
C ALA A 46 -14.13 14.87 -13.13
N ASP A 47 -13.68 13.87 -12.37
CA ASP A 47 -13.96 13.78 -10.94
C ASP A 47 -13.30 14.92 -10.15
N ILE A 48 -12.08 15.31 -10.51
CA ILE A 48 -11.42 16.49 -9.95
C ILE A 48 -12.24 17.75 -10.18
N GLU A 49 -12.76 17.97 -11.39
CA GLU A 49 -13.60 19.15 -11.68
C GLU A 49 -14.93 19.09 -10.92
N ASN A 50 -15.55 17.92 -10.77
CA ASN A 50 -16.74 17.74 -9.96
C ASN A 50 -16.49 18.11 -8.48
N TYR A 51 -15.40 17.63 -7.88
CA TYR A 51 -15.04 17.99 -6.50
C TYR A 51 -14.71 19.49 -6.36
N LYS A 52 -14.05 20.08 -7.34
CA LYS A 52 -13.81 21.54 -7.35
C LYS A 52 -15.12 22.32 -7.37
N GLU A 53 -16.11 21.88 -8.14
CA GLU A 53 -17.43 22.50 -8.16
C GLU A 53 -18.14 22.42 -6.81
N ILE A 54 -18.04 21.26 -6.13
CA ILE A 54 -18.56 21.09 -4.77
C ILE A 54 -17.85 22.05 -3.81
N LEU A 55 -16.52 22.11 -3.86
CA LEU A 55 -15.71 22.97 -2.99
C LEU A 55 -15.89 24.46 -3.27
N ARG A 56 -16.30 24.83 -4.49
CA ARG A 56 -16.65 26.22 -4.80
C ARG A 56 -17.93 26.65 -4.10
N LYS A 57 -18.91 25.73 -3.93
CA LYS A 57 -20.18 25.97 -3.23
C LYS A 57 -20.03 25.80 -1.72
N ASP A 58 -19.26 24.82 -1.30
CA ASP A 58 -18.98 24.50 0.10
C ASP A 58 -17.48 24.22 0.29
N PRO A 59 -16.67 25.26 0.57
CA PRO A 59 -15.22 25.12 0.73
C PRO A 59 -14.78 24.19 1.87
N ASN A 60 -15.69 23.91 2.81
CA ASN A 60 -15.45 23.04 3.95
C ASN A 60 -16.12 21.67 3.80
N ASN A 61 -16.44 21.25 2.59
CA ASN A 61 -16.98 19.91 2.37
C ASN A 61 -15.89 18.85 2.58
N LEU A 62 -15.91 18.20 3.74
CA LEU A 62 -14.90 17.22 4.15
C LEU A 62 -14.74 16.09 3.11
N GLN A 63 -15.86 15.56 2.62
CA GLN A 63 -15.83 14.45 1.66
C GLN A 63 -15.21 14.86 0.33
N ALA A 64 -15.52 16.06 -0.13
CA ALA A 64 -14.93 16.60 -1.35
C ALA A 64 -13.43 16.88 -1.19
N LEU A 65 -12.98 17.39 -0.04
CA LEU A 65 -11.57 17.61 0.27
C LEU A 65 -10.79 16.28 0.29
N ILE A 66 -11.35 15.25 0.92
CA ILE A 66 -10.74 13.91 0.91
C ILE A 66 -10.74 13.32 -0.50
N GLY A 67 -11.88 13.39 -1.20
CA GLY A 67 -12.00 12.81 -2.55
C GLY A 67 -11.03 13.43 -3.56
N ILE A 68 -10.91 14.75 -3.60
CA ILE A 68 -9.95 15.42 -4.49
C ILE A 68 -8.51 15.16 -4.06
N GLY A 69 -8.24 15.06 -2.75
CA GLY A 69 -6.95 14.66 -2.21
C GLY A 69 -6.54 13.27 -2.69
N ASN A 70 -7.45 12.29 -2.63
CA ASN A 70 -7.22 10.92 -3.10
C ASN A 70 -6.94 10.89 -4.61
N LEU A 71 -7.69 11.63 -5.44
CA LEU A 71 -7.43 11.70 -6.87
C LEU A 71 -6.07 12.31 -7.21
N TYR A 72 -5.64 13.32 -6.44
CA TYR A 72 -4.28 13.85 -6.59
C TYR A 72 -3.22 12.87 -6.11
N PHE A 73 -3.46 12.14 -5.02
CA PHE A 73 -2.60 11.07 -4.53
C PHE A 73 -2.40 9.97 -5.59
N ASP A 74 -3.49 9.47 -6.17
CA ASP A 74 -3.49 8.39 -7.18
C ASP A 74 -2.82 8.82 -8.50
N THR A 75 -2.87 10.13 -8.80
CA THR A 75 -2.23 10.72 -9.99
C THR A 75 -0.83 11.28 -9.70
N ASN A 76 -0.23 10.96 -8.55
CA ASN A 76 1.09 11.41 -8.09
C ASN A 76 1.26 12.94 -8.08
N ARG A 77 0.18 13.69 -7.85
CA ARG A 77 0.19 15.15 -7.67
C ARG A 77 0.30 15.46 -6.17
N ASP A 78 1.38 15.03 -5.57
CA ASP A 78 1.57 14.99 -4.12
C ASP A 78 1.34 16.33 -3.41
N LEU A 79 1.83 17.43 -3.96
CA LEU A 79 1.65 18.75 -3.33
C LEU A 79 0.18 19.19 -3.30
N LEU A 80 -0.57 18.88 -4.35
CA LEU A 80 -2.01 19.15 -4.39
C LEU A 80 -2.80 18.23 -3.46
N ALA A 81 -2.39 16.98 -3.34
CA ALA A 81 -2.95 16.04 -2.36
C ALA A 81 -2.73 16.55 -0.93
N ILE A 82 -1.50 16.94 -0.59
CA ILE A 82 -1.14 17.49 0.73
C ILE A 82 -2.00 18.71 1.07
N GLU A 83 -2.20 19.61 0.14
CA GLU A 83 -3.02 20.83 0.37
C GLU A 83 -4.45 20.46 0.79
N ASN A 84 -5.09 19.55 0.04
CA ASN A 84 -6.46 19.12 0.32
C ASN A 84 -6.58 18.28 1.58
N TYR A 85 -5.64 17.37 1.81
CA TYR A 85 -5.58 16.59 3.05
C TYR A 85 -5.37 17.46 4.29
N ARG A 86 -4.57 18.53 4.21
CA ARG A 86 -4.43 19.49 5.32
C ARG A 86 -5.75 20.16 5.66
N LYS A 87 -6.51 20.59 4.65
CA LYS A 87 -7.85 21.17 4.85
C LYS A 87 -8.80 20.15 5.48
N ALA A 88 -8.80 18.91 5.00
CA ALA A 88 -9.59 17.82 5.55
C ALA A 88 -9.23 17.53 7.01
N LEU A 89 -7.93 17.46 7.33
CA LEU A 89 -7.43 17.21 8.69
C LEU A 89 -7.62 18.39 9.65
N ALA A 90 -7.82 19.61 9.15
CA ALA A 90 -8.24 20.73 9.99
C ALA A 90 -9.69 20.56 10.49
N MET A 91 -10.53 19.85 9.73
CA MET A 91 -11.92 19.54 10.09
C MET A 91 -12.04 18.23 10.87
N ASP A 92 -11.29 17.20 10.48
CA ASP A 92 -11.21 15.91 11.18
C ASP A 92 -9.76 15.54 11.49
N PRO A 93 -9.22 16.03 12.63
CA PRO A 93 -7.82 15.76 13.01
C PRO A 93 -7.54 14.29 13.35
N THR A 94 -8.59 13.48 13.53
CA THR A 94 -8.48 12.09 13.97
C THR A 94 -8.42 11.11 12.81
N ASN A 95 -8.62 11.55 11.58
CA ASN A 95 -8.62 10.70 10.40
C ASN A 95 -7.22 10.15 10.07
N ALA A 96 -6.93 8.98 10.63
CA ALA A 96 -5.65 8.32 10.47
C ALA A 96 -5.36 7.90 9.01
N ASN A 97 -6.39 7.57 8.23
CA ASN A 97 -6.22 7.22 6.81
C ASN A 97 -5.69 8.43 6.03
N VAL A 98 -6.42 9.56 6.08
CA VAL A 98 -6.05 10.80 5.40
C VAL A 98 -4.66 11.26 5.82
N ARG A 99 -4.34 11.15 7.12
CA ARG A 99 -3.03 11.53 7.63
C ARG A 99 -1.92 10.62 7.12
N THR A 100 -2.20 9.32 6.99
CA THR A 100 -1.25 8.34 6.43
C THR A 100 -0.99 8.61 4.95
N ASP A 101 -2.02 8.86 4.16
CA ASP A 101 -1.89 9.16 2.73
C ASP A 101 -1.13 10.48 2.52
N MET A 102 -1.40 11.50 3.34
CA MET A 102 -0.61 12.74 3.34
C MET A 102 0.86 12.48 3.67
N ALA A 103 1.15 11.59 4.62
CA ALA A 103 2.52 11.22 4.94
C ALA A 103 3.25 10.54 3.76
N ILE A 104 2.55 9.69 3.00
CA ILE A 104 3.10 9.10 1.78
C ILE A 104 3.39 10.17 0.73
N CYS A 105 2.51 11.18 0.58
CA CYS A 105 2.78 12.33 -0.30
C CYS A 105 4.04 13.09 0.13
N TYR A 106 4.23 13.34 1.44
CA TYR A 106 5.45 13.98 1.94
C TYR A 106 6.70 13.15 1.62
N ARG A 107 6.65 11.83 1.82
CA ARG A 107 7.74 10.93 1.46
C ARG A 107 8.10 11.04 -0.02
N ARG A 108 7.11 10.92 -0.92
CA ARG A 108 7.30 11.00 -2.38
C ARG A 108 7.82 12.38 -2.83
N SER A 109 7.46 13.43 -2.09
CA SER A 109 7.96 14.79 -2.32
C SER A 109 9.33 15.07 -1.72
N GLY A 110 10.06 14.04 -1.23
CA GLY A 110 11.40 14.19 -0.68
C GLY A 110 11.44 14.75 0.75
N ASN A 111 10.34 14.68 1.49
CA ASN A 111 10.23 15.18 2.87
C ASN A 111 9.93 14.05 3.88
N PRO A 112 10.82 13.03 4.01
CA PRO A 112 10.55 11.86 4.86
C PRO A 112 10.43 12.23 6.35
N GLY A 113 11.09 13.29 6.81
CA GLY A 113 10.94 13.78 8.19
C GLY A 113 9.50 14.21 8.50
N GLN A 114 8.86 14.98 7.60
CA GLN A 114 7.46 15.36 7.76
C GLN A 114 6.52 14.15 7.66
N ALA A 115 6.83 13.20 6.78
CA ALA A 115 6.08 11.95 6.71
C ALA A 115 6.09 11.18 8.05
N VAL A 116 7.25 11.06 8.69
CA VAL A 116 7.40 10.44 10.01
C VAL A 116 6.55 11.15 11.07
N GLU A 117 6.57 12.49 11.09
CA GLU A 117 5.77 13.27 12.05
C GLU A 117 4.26 13.04 11.86
N GLU A 118 3.78 13.04 10.62
CA GLU A 118 2.35 12.79 10.36
C GLU A 118 1.94 11.35 10.71
N LEU A 119 2.79 10.35 10.45
CA LEU A 119 2.54 8.97 10.86
C LEU A 119 2.51 8.80 12.38
N LYS A 120 3.40 9.48 13.12
CA LYS A 120 3.37 9.48 14.59
C LYS A 120 2.07 10.10 15.12
N LYS A 121 1.59 11.20 14.52
CA LYS A 121 0.29 11.80 14.84
C LYS A 121 -0.87 10.83 14.55
N ALA A 122 -0.86 10.14 13.40
CA ALA A 122 -1.88 9.13 13.09
C ALA A 122 -1.91 8.00 14.13
N ILE A 123 -0.74 7.52 14.54
CA ILE A 123 -0.60 6.47 15.56
C ILE A 123 -1.06 6.96 16.94
N SER A 124 -0.79 8.21 17.30
CA SER A 124 -1.21 8.76 18.58
C SER A 124 -2.74 8.91 18.71
N THR A 125 -3.42 9.26 17.61
CA THR A 125 -4.88 9.37 17.57
C THR A 125 -5.58 8.02 17.37
N THR A 126 -4.94 7.11 16.63
CA THR A 126 -5.48 5.78 16.31
C THR A 126 -4.40 4.71 16.52
N PRO A 127 -4.17 4.27 17.77
CA PRO A 127 -3.05 3.37 18.11
C PRO A 127 -3.05 2.03 17.38
N ARG A 128 -4.21 1.55 16.94
CA ARG A 128 -4.35 0.30 16.17
C ARG A 128 -4.37 0.50 14.65
N HIS A 129 -3.99 1.68 14.14
CA HIS A 129 -3.91 1.92 12.71
C HIS A 129 -2.68 1.24 12.11
N ALA A 130 -2.86 0.04 11.58
CA ALA A 130 -1.79 -0.82 11.08
C ALA A 130 -0.95 -0.17 9.97
N GLN A 131 -1.60 0.51 9.03
CA GLN A 131 -0.96 1.13 7.88
C GLN A 131 0.01 2.25 8.29
N SER A 132 -0.38 3.11 9.25
CA SER A 132 0.54 4.14 9.78
C SER A 132 1.78 3.52 10.41
N ARG A 133 1.62 2.48 11.22
CA ARG A 133 2.75 1.80 11.88
C ARG A 133 3.65 1.08 10.86
N ARG A 134 3.05 0.42 9.87
CA ARG A 134 3.82 -0.25 8.80
C ARG A 134 4.64 0.75 7.99
N ASN A 135 4.00 1.87 7.57
CA ASN A 135 4.66 2.92 6.80
C ASN A 135 5.72 3.66 7.61
N LEU A 136 5.49 3.88 8.91
CA LEU A 136 6.52 4.48 9.78
C LEU A 136 7.80 3.66 9.76
N GLY A 137 7.71 2.34 9.93
CA GLY A 137 8.87 1.47 9.87
C GLY A 137 9.57 1.51 8.51
N VAL A 138 8.79 1.47 7.41
CA VAL A 138 9.35 1.57 6.05
C VAL A 138 10.16 2.85 5.87
N ILE A 139 9.59 4.01 6.23
CA ILE A 139 10.24 5.32 6.04
C ILE A 139 11.49 5.44 6.91
N LEU A 140 11.43 5.00 8.17
CA LEU A 140 12.58 5.02 9.06
C LEU A 140 13.74 4.20 8.48
N ILE A 141 13.46 3.01 7.94
CA ILE A 141 14.48 2.12 7.38
C ILE A 141 15.02 2.64 6.06
N GLN A 142 14.14 2.95 5.11
CA GLN A 142 14.53 3.18 3.73
C GLN A 142 14.97 4.61 3.46
N ASP A 143 14.31 5.59 4.08
CA ASP A 143 14.53 7.00 3.76
C ASP A 143 15.35 7.73 4.84
N MET A 144 15.22 7.31 6.11
CA MET A 144 15.92 7.91 7.24
C MET A 144 17.17 7.12 7.66
N HIS A 145 17.37 5.91 7.10
CA HIS A 145 18.45 4.99 7.45
C HIS A 145 18.49 4.60 8.95
N ASP A 146 17.34 4.77 9.65
CA ASP A 146 17.15 4.35 11.05
C ASP A 146 16.54 2.94 11.09
N THR A 147 17.37 1.94 10.84
CA THR A 147 16.93 0.53 10.83
C THR A 147 16.38 0.10 12.19
N GLU A 148 17.03 0.52 13.29
CA GLU A 148 16.56 0.20 14.64
C GLU A 148 15.22 0.85 14.97
N GLY A 149 15.02 2.12 14.62
CA GLY A 149 13.75 2.82 14.77
C GLY A 149 12.65 2.15 13.97
N GLY A 150 12.94 1.72 12.75
CA GLY A 150 11.98 1.01 11.90
C GLY A 150 11.61 -0.36 12.44
N ILE A 151 12.57 -1.15 12.93
CA ILE A 151 12.31 -2.43 13.59
C ILE A 151 11.40 -2.22 14.81
N ARG A 152 11.71 -1.24 15.67
CA ARG A 152 10.85 -0.91 16.83
C ARG A 152 9.43 -0.53 16.42
N ALA A 153 9.27 0.23 15.33
CA ALA A 153 7.95 0.59 14.81
C ALA A 153 7.14 -0.63 14.37
N TRP A 154 7.77 -1.61 13.72
CA TRP A 154 7.14 -2.86 13.30
C TRP A 154 6.88 -3.83 14.45
N GLU A 155 7.75 -3.90 15.44
CA GLU A 155 7.50 -4.66 16.68
C GLU A 155 6.29 -4.12 17.42
N ALA A 156 6.21 -2.78 17.55
CA ALA A 156 5.06 -2.13 18.13
C ALA A 156 3.77 -2.33 17.29
N LEU A 157 3.86 -2.50 15.95
CA LEU A 157 2.74 -2.94 15.13
C LEU A 157 2.25 -4.32 15.55
N LEU A 158 3.16 -5.29 15.65
CA LEU A 158 2.85 -6.68 16.01
C LEU A 158 2.33 -6.83 17.43
N GLU A 159 2.76 -5.98 18.34
CA GLU A 159 2.31 -5.94 19.73
C GLU A 159 0.89 -5.35 19.83
N ASN A 160 0.65 -4.19 19.21
CA ASN A 160 -0.62 -3.49 19.30
C ASN A 160 -1.73 -4.14 18.46
N ILE A 161 -1.37 -4.94 17.44
CA ILE A 161 -2.29 -5.60 16.52
C ILE A 161 -1.90 -7.09 16.41
N PRO A 162 -2.29 -7.92 17.41
CA PRO A 162 -1.95 -9.34 17.43
C PRO A 162 -2.50 -10.14 16.23
N ASP A 163 -3.60 -9.68 15.66
CA ASP A 163 -4.31 -10.24 14.52
C ASP A 163 -3.90 -9.60 13.17
N TYR A 164 -2.72 -8.94 13.12
CA TYR A 164 -2.21 -8.35 11.89
C TYR A 164 -2.03 -9.42 10.78
N PRO A 165 -2.69 -9.26 9.62
CA PRO A 165 -2.76 -10.34 8.61
C PRO A 165 -1.39 -10.79 8.07
N ASP A 166 -0.42 -9.87 7.96
CA ASP A 166 0.93 -10.14 7.43
C ASP A 166 1.98 -10.35 8.53
N ARG A 167 1.51 -10.79 9.70
CA ARG A 167 2.31 -10.91 10.92
C ARG A 167 3.57 -11.75 10.75
N GLU A 168 3.45 -12.93 10.16
CA GLU A 168 4.57 -13.87 10.07
C GLU A 168 5.64 -13.40 9.07
N ASN A 169 5.21 -12.80 7.95
CA ASN A 169 6.14 -12.18 7.02
C ASN A 169 6.88 -11.01 7.64
N LEU A 170 6.18 -10.17 8.41
CA LEU A 170 6.80 -9.03 9.09
C LEU A 170 7.80 -9.47 10.15
N LYS A 171 7.51 -10.53 10.92
CA LYS A 171 8.48 -11.14 11.85
C LYS A 171 9.73 -11.63 11.14
N ALA A 172 9.54 -12.32 10.00
CA ALA A 172 10.66 -12.83 9.22
C ALA A 172 11.51 -11.67 8.64
N GLU A 173 10.87 -10.55 8.26
CA GLU A 173 11.56 -9.34 7.79
C GLU A 173 12.40 -8.71 8.91
N ILE A 174 11.83 -8.54 10.09
CA ILE A 174 12.52 -8.05 11.29
C ILE A 174 13.72 -8.95 11.63
N ALA A 175 13.54 -10.27 11.65
CA ALA A 175 14.60 -11.23 11.97
C ALA A 175 15.76 -11.13 10.97
N ARG A 176 15.47 -11.00 9.67
CA ARG A 176 16.49 -10.81 8.62
C ARG A 176 17.28 -9.52 8.81
N MET A 177 16.62 -8.42 9.16
CA MET A 177 17.29 -7.15 9.41
C MET A 177 18.22 -7.22 10.62
N ARG A 178 17.78 -7.82 11.71
CA ARG A 178 18.62 -8.03 12.91
C ARG A 178 19.84 -8.90 12.64
N ALA A 179 19.67 -9.98 11.87
CA ALA A 179 20.79 -10.85 11.48
C ALA A 179 21.81 -10.12 10.60
N SER A 180 21.37 -9.23 9.71
CA SER A 180 22.28 -8.46 8.84
C SER A 180 23.08 -7.40 9.62
N GLN A 181 22.49 -6.77 10.62
CA GLN A 181 23.20 -5.83 11.49
C GLN A 181 24.34 -6.53 12.26
N GLY A 182 24.09 -7.76 12.76
CA GLY A 182 25.11 -8.57 13.42
C GLY A 182 26.24 -9.03 12.49
N SER A 183 26.02 -9.07 11.19
CA SER A 183 26.99 -9.54 10.18
C SER A 183 27.76 -8.40 9.49
N GLY A 184 27.44 -7.13 9.78
CA GLY A 184 28.05 -5.96 9.11
C GLY A 184 27.73 -5.83 7.61
N LYS A 185 26.76 -6.59 7.08
CA LYS A 185 26.37 -6.55 5.66
C LYS A 185 25.17 -5.61 5.47
N PRO A 186 25.15 -4.76 4.42
CA PRO A 186 24.01 -3.90 4.13
C PRO A 186 22.79 -4.73 3.74
N VAL A 187 21.61 -4.34 4.23
CA VAL A 187 20.32 -5.05 4.03
C VAL A 187 19.74 -4.77 2.65
N TYR A 188 20.12 -3.65 2.04
CA TYR A 188 19.64 -3.22 0.71
C TYR A 188 20.82 -2.80 -0.16
N LYS A 189 20.78 -3.27 -1.43
CA LYS A 189 21.59 -2.75 -2.53
C LYS A 189 20.73 -1.87 -3.40
#